data_fda29937236530456611418fbfdba19e
#
_entry.id   fda29937236530456611418fbfdba19e
#
_cell.length_a   1.000
_cell.length_b   1.000
_cell.length_c   1.000
_cell.angle_alpha   90.00
_cell.angle_beta   90.00
_cell.angle_gamma   90.00
#
_symmetry.space_group_name_H-M   'P 1'
#
loop_
_entity.id
_entity.type
_entity.pdbx_description
1 polymer ?
#
loop_
_entity_poly.entity_id
_entity_poly.type
_entity_poly.pdbx_seq_one_letter_code
_entity_poly.pdbx_strand_id
1 'polypeptide(L)'
;MILLWQNLAVGLQANGWRHSKEKNQSKIMLILRAGENHMDELARLFNLYRVFYQEKSNYQKAYNFIRDRLEKDESVIYVASNEDDQLSGFVQLYPSFCSVALIPIMILYDLYVDQNHRSKGIGRALMNQASKHAKDNGFKRLELSTAITNVMGQSLYESLDYERDEDFYHYALELED
;
A
#
# COMPACT_ATOMS: atom_id res chain seq x y z
N MET A 1 -4.09 16.19 -60.89
CA MET A 1 -4.07 17.55 -61.36
C MET A 1 -3.48 18.39 -60.27
N ILE A 2 -2.14 18.46 -60.22
CA ILE A 2 -1.31 19.53 -60.79
C ILE A 2 -1.44 20.83 -59.97
N LEU A 3 -0.36 21.06 -59.15
CA LEU A 3 0.54 22.23 -59.10
C LEU A 3 0.03 23.46 -58.32
N LEU A 4 0.80 24.24 -57.57
CA LEU A 4 2.21 24.71 -57.51
C LEU A 4 2.34 25.55 -56.23
N TRP A 5 3.39 25.42 -55.48
CA TRP A 5 4.58 26.27 -55.28
C TRP A 5 4.36 27.78 -55.16
N GLN A 6 4.71 28.40 -54.01
CA GLN A 6 5.92 29.25 -53.95
C GLN A 6 6.12 29.92 -52.60
N ASN A 7 7.35 29.80 -52.15
CA ASN A 7 8.15 30.53 -51.19
C ASN A 7 7.75 31.94 -50.78
N LEU A 8 7.96 32.25 -49.48
CA LEU A 8 8.73 33.42 -49.05
C LEU A 8 9.30 33.22 -47.66
N ALA A 9 10.62 33.15 -47.59
CA ALA A 9 11.40 33.23 -46.38
C ALA A 9 11.56 34.69 -45.97
N VAL A 10 11.38 35.04 -44.70
CA VAL A 10 12.13 36.08 -43.98
C VAL A 10 11.87 35.97 -42.47
N GLY A 11 12.92 36.03 -41.67
CA GLY A 11 12.86 36.49 -40.28
C GLY A 11 13.28 35.47 -39.21
N LEU A 12 14.58 35.28 -39.06
CA LEU A 12 15.23 34.77 -37.87
C LEU A 12 14.85 35.60 -36.65
N GLN A 13 14.22 34.97 -35.64
CA GLN A 13 14.43 35.35 -34.23
C GLN A 13 14.53 34.07 -33.41
N ALA A 14 15.76 33.84 -32.93
CA ALA A 14 16.09 32.79 -31.98
C ALA A 14 15.50 33.16 -30.62
N ASN A 15 14.31 32.63 -30.32
CA ASN A 15 13.82 32.61 -28.96
C ASN A 15 14.22 31.29 -28.34
N GLY A 16 15.19 31.40 -27.45
CA GLY A 16 15.76 30.28 -26.69
C GLY A 16 14.68 29.51 -25.95
N TRP A 17 14.41 28.32 -26.41
CA TRP A 17 13.72 27.30 -25.63
C TRP A 17 14.69 26.85 -24.55
N ARG A 18 14.59 27.48 -23.36
CA ARG A 18 15.09 26.87 -22.16
C ARG A 18 14.23 25.64 -21.94
N HIS A 19 14.76 24.48 -22.31
CA HIS A 19 14.32 23.22 -21.73
C HIS A 19 14.69 23.30 -20.27
N SER A 20 13.74 23.67 -19.42
CA SER A 20 13.79 23.35 -18.03
C SER A 20 13.82 21.82 -17.96
N LYS A 21 15.02 21.25 -17.79
CA LYS A 21 15.15 19.89 -17.29
C LYS A 21 14.54 19.93 -15.90
N GLU A 22 13.25 19.63 -15.81
CA GLU A 22 12.65 19.16 -14.56
C GLU A 22 13.52 17.96 -14.17
N LYS A 23 14.36 18.17 -13.18
CA LYS A 23 15.04 17.10 -12.48
C LYS A 23 13.91 16.25 -11.90
N ASN A 24 13.69 15.10 -12.49
CA ASN A 24 12.89 14.03 -11.92
C ASN A 24 13.66 13.56 -10.69
N GLN A 25 13.58 14.34 -9.60
CA GLN A 25 14.00 13.91 -8.29
C GLN A 25 13.11 12.74 -7.97
N SER A 26 13.67 11.55 -7.97
CA SER A 26 12.98 10.37 -7.44
C SER A 26 12.57 10.74 -6.01
N LYS A 27 11.28 11.02 -5.79
CA LYS A 27 10.77 11.31 -4.45
C LYS A 27 11.14 10.12 -3.57
N ILE A 28 11.91 10.41 -2.52
CA ILE A 28 12.35 9.39 -1.56
C ILE A 28 11.07 8.84 -0.91
N MET A 29 10.90 7.53 -1.00
CA MET A 29 9.82 6.82 -0.32
C MET A 29 10.34 6.30 1.01
N LEU A 30 9.70 6.68 2.09
CA LEU A 30 10.01 6.24 3.45
C LEU A 30 8.95 5.24 3.92
N ILE A 31 9.38 4.16 4.56
CA ILE A 31 8.46 3.26 5.27
C ILE A 31 8.62 3.53 6.77
N LEU A 32 7.56 4.04 7.37
CA LEU A 32 7.53 4.50 8.76
C LEU A 32 6.51 3.71 9.57
N ARG A 33 6.75 3.52 10.85
CA ARG A 33 5.71 3.05 11.77
C ARG A 33 4.67 4.17 11.92
N ALA A 34 3.40 3.81 11.78
CA ALA A 34 2.32 4.78 11.95
C ALA A 34 2.24 5.28 13.40
N GLY A 35 1.91 6.55 13.55
CA GLY A 35 1.68 7.21 14.82
C GLY A 35 0.59 8.29 14.65
N GLU A 36 0.35 9.06 15.70
CA GLU A 36 -0.71 10.10 15.74
C GLU A 36 -0.60 11.10 14.57
N ASN A 37 0.60 11.49 14.19
CA ASN A 37 0.85 12.42 13.09
C ASN A 37 0.41 11.90 11.71
N HIS A 38 0.17 10.59 11.58
CA HIS A 38 -0.26 9.97 10.33
C HIS A 38 -1.78 9.72 10.27
N MET A 39 -2.51 9.99 11.35
CA MET A 39 -3.90 9.52 11.55
C MET A 39 -4.84 9.91 10.42
N ASP A 40 -4.87 11.18 10.02
CA ASP A 40 -5.83 11.65 9.01
C ASP A 40 -5.60 11.00 7.65
N GLU A 41 -4.35 10.97 7.20
CA GLU A 41 -3.98 10.36 5.93
C GLU A 41 -4.12 8.83 5.96
N LEU A 42 -3.77 8.19 7.07
CA LEU A 42 -3.96 6.74 7.26
C LEU A 42 -5.44 6.36 7.25
N ALA A 43 -6.29 7.13 7.94
CA ALA A 43 -7.74 6.92 7.92
C ALA A 43 -8.34 7.12 6.52
N ARG A 44 -7.82 8.09 5.75
CA ARG A 44 -8.18 8.28 4.34
C ARG A 44 -7.83 7.04 3.51
N LEU A 45 -6.61 6.55 3.62
CA LEU A 45 -6.16 5.34 2.90
C LEU A 45 -6.96 4.11 3.33
N PHE A 46 -7.22 3.94 4.62
CA PHE A 46 -8.00 2.83 5.14
C PHE A 46 -9.46 2.89 4.66
N ASN A 47 -10.06 4.07 4.56
CA ASN A 47 -11.39 4.22 3.97
C ASN A 47 -11.39 3.87 2.47
N LEU A 48 -10.35 4.24 1.71
CA LEU A 48 -10.20 3.85 0.31
C LEU A 48 -10.00 2.34 0.14
N TYR A 49 -9.26 1.70 1.05
CA TYR A 49 -9.11 0.25 1.11
C TYR A 49 -10.45 -0.46 1.33
N ARG A 50 -11.29 0.03 2.26
CA ARG A 50 -12.64 -0.50 2.48
C ARG A 50 -13.52 -0.37 1.23
N VAL A 51 -13.46 0.78 0.55
CA VAL A 51 -14.18 1.01 -0.72
C VAL A 51 -13.68 0.07 -1.82
N PHE A 52 -12.40 -0.24 -1.86
CA PHE A 52 -11.85 -1.23 -2.79
C PHE A 52 -12.49 -2.63 -2.58
N TYR A 53 -12.82 -2.99 -1.35
CA TYR A 53 -13.58 -4.21 -0.99
C TYR A 53 -15.10 -4.00 -0.98
N GLN A 54 -15.61 -2.99 -1.71
CA GLN A 54 -17.04 -2.70 -1.93
C GLN A 54 -17.81 -2.26 -0.68
N GLU A 55 -17.12 -1.91 0.39
CA GLU A 55 -17.71 -1.29 1.55
C GLU A 55 -18.14 0.16 1.29
N LYS A 56 -19.22 0.62 1.95
CA LYS A 56 -19.64 2.02 1.88
C LYS A 56 -18.55 2.93 2.47
N SER A 57 -18.23 4.00 1.76
CA SER A 57 -17.31 5.03 2.26
C SER A 57 -17.83 5.64 3.57
N ASN A 58 -16.99 5.62 4.60
CA ASN A 58 -17.27 6.27 5.88
C ASN A 58 -15.93 6.61 6.57
N TYR A 59 -15.45 7.83 6.31
CA TYR A 59 -14.17 8.29 6.85
C TYR A 59 -14.16 8.26 8.39
N GLN A 60 -15.22 8.73 9.04
CA GLN A 60 -15.23 8.78 10.52
C GLN A 60 -15.17 7.39 11.16
N LYS A 61 -15.87 6.41 10.57
CA LYS A 61 -15.80 5.03 11.05
C LYS A 61 -14.40 4.44 10.82
N ALA A 62 -13.78 4.73 9.67
CA ALA A 62 -12.41 4.33 9.36
C ALA A 62 -11.40 4.96 10.32
N TYR A 63 -11.52 6.26 10.59
CA TYR A 63 -10.68 6.99 11.54
C TYR A 63 -10.77 6.39 12.94
N ASN A 64 -11.98 6.22 13.48
CA ASN A 64 -12.18 5.66 14.81
C ASN A 64 -11.60 4.25 14.92
N PHE A 65 -11.79 3.41 13.91
CA PHE A 65 -11.26 2.05 13.90
C PHE A 65 -9.73 2.04 14.00
N ILE A 66 -9.04 2.81 13.16
CA ILE A 66 -7.57 2.88 13.16
C ILE A 66 -7.03 3.50 14.45
N ARG A 67 -7.66 4.57 14.94
CA ARG A 67 -7.30 5.20 16.20
C ARG A 67 -7.34 4.19 17.35
N ASP A 68 -8.44 3.46 17.48
CA ASP A 68 -8.61 2.47 18.55
C ASP A 68 -7.54 1.36 18.50
N ARG A 69 -7.13 0.96 17.29
CA ARG A 69 -6.04 -0.02 17.12
C ARG A 69 -4.68 0.52 17.58
N LEU A 70 -4.39 1.78 17.26
CA LEU A 70 -3.13 2.42 17.64
C LEU A 70 -3.09 2.73 19.15
N GLU A 71 -4.18 3.31 19.71
CA GLU A 71 -4.26 3.67 21.14
C GLU A 71 -4.17 2.45 22.05
N LYS A 72 -4.74 1.29 21.64
CA LYS A 72 -4.75 0.06 22.42
C LYS A 72 -3.57 -0.87 22.11
N ASP A 73 -2.67 -0.46 21.20
CA ASP A 73 -1.54 -1.29 20.70
C ASP A 73 -1.99 -2.70 20.24
N GLU A 74 -3.18 -2.76 19.62
CA GLU A 74 -3.76 -4.02 19.15
C GLU A 74 -3.22 -4.45 17.78
N SER A 75 -2.64 -3.52 17.03
CA SER A 75 -2.03 -3.79 15.73
C SER A 75 -0.75 -3.00 15.51
N VAL A 76 0.05 -3.47 14.57
CA VAL A 76 1.23 -2.78 14.07
C VAL A 76 0.95 -2.29 12.67
N ILE A 77 1.08 -0.98 12.45
CA ILE A 77 0.82 -0.36 11.16
C ILE A 77 2.10 0.30 10.64
N TYR A 78 2.45 0.02 9.39
CA TYR A 78 3.48 0.76 8.65
C TYR A 78 2.85 1.49 7.48
N VAL A 79 3.36 2.69 7.21
CA VAL A 79 2.90 3.56 6.13
C VAL A 79 4.04 3.85 5.16
N ALA A 80 3.71 4.00 3.89
CA ALA A 80 4.60 4.50 2.87
C ALA A 80 4.34 6.00 2.71
N SER A 81 5.32 6.82 3.10
CA SER A 81 5.27 8.28 3.05
C SER A 81 6.25 8.84 2.03
N ASN A 82 5.97 10.00 1.49
CA ASN A 82 6.92 10.82 0.76
C ASN A 82 7.52 11.91 1.68
N GLU A 83 8.41 12.75 1.12
CA GLU A 83 9.05 13.86 1.85
C GLU A 83 8.08 14.94 2.34
N ASP A 84 6.86 14.99 1.80
CA ASP A 84 5.80 15.94 2.16
C ASP A 84 4.77 15.31 3.13
N ASP A 85 5.12 14.20 3.81
CA ASP A 85 4.27 13.41 4.71
C ASP A 85 2.95 12.88 4.08
N GLN A 86 2.85 12.89 2.75
CA GLN A 86 1.70 12.31 2.07
C GLN A 86 1.82 10.80 2.02
N LEU A 87 0.80 10.11 2.49
CA LEU A 87 0.78 8.65 2.49
C LEU A 87 0.29 8.09 1.16
N SER A 88 1.02 7.10 0.67
CA SER A 88 0.72 6.40 -0.58
C SER A 88 0.29 4.94 -0.40
N GLY A 89 0.43 4.40 0.80
CA GLY A 89 0.01 3.04 1.14
C GLY A 89 0.26 2.71 2.60
N PHE A 90 -0.30 1.60 3.04
CA PHE A 90 -0.10 1.08 4.39
C PHE A 90 -0.16 -0.44 4.42
N VAL A 91 0.38 -1.04 5.47
CA VAL A 91 0.21 -2.43 5.87
C VAL A 91 -0.15 -2.48 7.35
N GLN A 92 -1.11 -3.33 7.73
CA GLN A 92 -1.53 -3.56 9.10
C GLN A 92 -1.38 -5.02 9.49
N LEU A 93 -0.80 -5.25 10.66
CA LEU A 93 -0.43 -6.56 11.20
C LEU A 93 -1.06 -6.75 12.58
N TYR A 94 -1.59 -7.94 12.84
CA TYR A 94 -2.10 -8.33 14.14
C TYR A 94 -1.28 -9.48 14.72
N PRO A 95 -0.85 -9.42 15.99
CA PRO A 95 -0.20 -10.55 16.64
C PRO A 95 -1.20 -11.68 16.88
N SER A 96 -0.75 -12.91 16.71
CA SER A 96 -1.54 -14.12 16.94
C SER A 96 -0.62 -15.30 17.30
N PHE A 97 -1.20 -16.48 17.43
CA PHE A 97 -0.48 -17.71 17.74
C PHE A 97 -0.96 -18.86 16.86
N CYS A 98 -0.03 -19.68 16.41
CA CYS A 98 -0.33 -20.98 15.83
C CYS A 98 -0.17 -22.05 16.92
N SER A 99 -1.28 -22.55 17.46
CA SER A 99 -1.28 -23.51 18.57
C SER A 99 -0.67 -24.86 18.18
N VAL A 100 -0.92 -25.33 16.95
CA VAL A 100 -0.39 -26.62 16.48
C VAL A 100 1.14 -26.59 16.40
N ALA A 101 1.69 -25.48 15.88
CA ALA A 101 3.14 -25.31 15.77
C ALA A 101 3.80 -24.75 17.05
N LEU A 102 3.02 -24.32 18.04
CA LEU A 102 3.47 -23.70 19.29
C LEU A 102 4.35 -22.45 19.05
N ILE A 103 3.98 -21.63 18.07
CA ILE A 103 4.74 -20.44 17.67
C ILE A 103 3.90 -19.17 17.70
N PRO A 104 4.51 -18.00 17.99
CA PRO A 104 3.90 -16.72 17.72
C PRO A 104 3.94 -16.43 16.20
N ILE A 105 2.82 -15.91 15.69
CA ILE A 105 2.66 -15.50 14.29
C ILE A 105 2.13 -14.09 14.20
N MET A 106 2.30 -13.43 13.06
CA MET A 106 1.55 -12.22 12.74
C MET A 106 0.64 -12.46 11.55
N ILE A 107 -0.57 -11.92 11.64
CA ILE A 107 -1.52 -11.89 10.52
C ILE A 107 -1.37 -10.53 9.84
N LEU A 108 -0.93 -10.53 8.59
CA LEU A 108 -0.97 -9.36 7.71
C LEU A 108 -2.40 -9.27 7.18
N TYR A 109 -3.20 -8.44 7.85
CA TYR A 109 -4.63 -8.36 7.58
C TYR A 109 -4.95 -7.39 6.46
N ASP A 110 -4.28 -6.23 6.43
CA ASP A 110 -4.52 -5.18 5.45
C ASP A 110 -3.23 -4.79 4.73
N LEU A 111 -3.28 -4.72 3.41
CA LEU A 111 -2.26 -4.13 2.56
C LEU A 111 -2.95 -3.31 1.47
N TYR A 112 -2.68 -2.01 1.44
CA TYR A 112 -3.24 -1.13 0.43
C TYR A 112 -2.22 -0.15 -0.09
N VAL A 113 -2.23 0.06 -1.40
CA VAL A 113 -1.50 1.12 -2.09
C VAL A 113 -2.50 1.92 -2.92
N ASP A 114 -2.50 3.24 -2.70
CA ASP A 114 -3.35 4.17 -3.46
C ASP A 114 -3.16 3.94 -4.97
N GLN A 115 -4.27 3.90 -5.70
CA GLN A 115 -4.27 3.54 -7.12
C GLN A 115 -3.31 4.38 -7.97
N ASN A 116 -3.13 5.66 -7.62
CA ASN A 116 -2.23 6.58 -8.33
C ASN A 116 -0.73 6.32 -8.03
N HIS A 117 -0.45 5.46 -7.05
CA HIS A 117 0.90 5.14 -6.59
C HIS A 117 1.28 3.67 -6.81
N ARG A 118 0.41 2.87 -7.42
CA ARG A 118 0.69 1.45 -7.73
C ARG A 118 1.82 1.29 -8.76
N SER A 119 2.36 0.07 -8.85
CA SER A 119 3.45 -0.32 -9.77
C SER A 119 4.76 0.46 -9.58
N LYS A 120 4.96 1.07 -8.39
CA LYS A 120 6.18 1.81 -7.99
C LYS A 120 6.98 1.10 -6.88
N GLY A 121 6.71 -0.19 -6.62
CA GLY A 121 7.42 -0.97 -5.61
C GLY A 121 6.93 -0.77 -4.17
N ILE A 122 5.94 0.10 -3.92
CA ILE A 122 5.46 0.46 -2.58
C ILE A 122 4.92 -0.78 -1.83
N GLY A 123 4.09 -1.59 -2.47
CA GLY A 123 3.56 -2.81 -1.86
C GLY A 123 4.68 -3.75 -1.40
N ARG A 124 5.71 -3.94 -2.23
CA ARG A 124 6.89 -4.75 -1.89
C ARG A 124 7.65 -4.17 -0.69
N ALA A 125 7.85 -2.87 -0.65
CA ALA A 125 8.54 -2.22 0.45
C ALA A 125 7.77 -2.37 1.78
N LEU A 126 6.45 -2.21 1.76
CA LEU A 126 5.58 -2.45 2.92
C LEU A 126 5.64 -3.91 3.39
N MET A 127 5.57 -4.89 2.47
CA MET A 127 5.69 -6.32 2.78
C MET A 127 7.04 -6.68 3.39
N ASN A 128 8.14 -6.14 2.82
CA ASN A 128 9.48 -6.34 3.36
C ASN A 128 9.60 -5.76 4.78
N GLN A 129 9.01 -4.59 5.03
CA GLN A 129 9.00 -4.01 6.37
C GLN A 129 8.18 -4.84 7.35
N ALA A 130 7.05 -5.39 6.93
CA ALA A 130 6.24 -6.31 7.72
C ALA A 130 7.03 -7.57 8.11
N SER A 131 7.72 -8.18 7.14
CA SER A 131 8.58 -9.35 7.37
C SER A 131 9.73 -9.03 8.32
N LYS A 132 10.38 -7.88 8.12
CA LYS A 132 11.44 -7.41 9.02
C LYS A 132 10.92 -7.22 10.44
N HIS A 133 9.78 -6.55 10.61
CA HIS A 133 9.17 -6.33 11.93
C HIS A 133 8.86 -7.65 12.63
N ALA A 134 8.20 -8.58 11.94
CA ALA A 134 7.86 -9.89 12.50
C ALA A 134 9.13 -10.63 12.97
N LYS A 135 10.17 -10.66 12.14
CA LYS A 135 11.44 -11.32 12.46
C LYS A 135 12.14 -10.68 13.66
N ASP A 136 12.25 -9.35 13.69
CA ASP A 136 12.93 -8.61 14.76
C ASP A 136 12.22 -8.76 16.11
N ASN A 137 10.89 -9.02 16.12
CA ASN A 137 10.08 -9.20 17.32
C ASN A 137 9.81 -10.68 17.66
N GLY A 138 10.54 -11.60 17.04
CA GLY A 138 10.51 -13.03 17.41
C GLY A 138 9.34 -13.83 16.85
N PHE A 139 8.48 -13.25 16.03
CA PHE A 139 7.45 -13.99 15.31
C PHE A 139 8.10 -14.95 14.31
N LYS A 140 7.49 -16.11 14.12
CA LYS A 140 8.04 -17.20 13.31
C LYS A 140 7.37 -17.34 11.97
N ARG A 141 6.21 -16.72 11.78
CA ARG A 141 5.45 -16.78 10.53
C ARG A 141 4.59 -15.53 10.33
N LEU A 142 4.44 -15.12 9.07
CA LEU A 142 3.42 -14.18 8.61
C LEU A 142 2.38 -14.95 7.82
N GLU A 143 1.12 -14.71 8.11
CA GLU A 143 -0.01 -15.25 7.37
C GLU A 143 -0.82 -14.10 6.77
N LEU A 144 -1.43 -14.34 5.61
CA LEU A 144 -2.35 -13.40 4.97
C LEU A 144 -3.43 -14.15 4.19
N SER A 145 -4.53 -13.47 3.94
CA SER A 145 -5.55 -13.93 2.99
C SER A 145 -5.76 -12.88 1.91
N THR A 146 -6.09 -13.32 0.72
CA THR A 146 -6.42 -12.43 -0.39
C THR A 146 -7.51 -13.03 -1.27
N ALA A 147 -8.27 -12.18 -1.96
CA ALA A 147 -9.27 -12.65 -2.90
C ALA A 147 -8.63 -13.48 -4.03
N ILE A 148 -9.28 -14.56 -4.43
CA ILE A 148 -8.82 -15.40 -5.56
C ILE A 148 -8.74 -14.62 -6.88
N THR A 149 -9.43 -13.50 -6.99
CA THR A 149 -9.40 -12.59 -8.15
C THR A 149 -8.29 -11.55 -8.08
N ASN A 150 -7.59 -11.41 -6.94
CA ASN A 150 -6.51 -10.44 -6.76
C ASN A 150 -5.17 -10.97 -7.29
N VAL A 151 -5.08 -11.17 -8.59
CA VAL A 151 -3.90 -11.73 -9.26
C VAL A 151 -2.63 -10.89 -9.01
N MET A 152 -2.76 -9.55 -8.93
CA MET A 152 -1.61 -8.68 -8.65
C MET A 152 -1.06 -8.89 -7.24
N GLY A 153 -1.94 -9.03 -6.25
CA GLY A 153 -1.55 -9.36 -4.88
C GLY A 153 -0.87 -10.72 -4.80
N GLN A 154 -1.47 -11.76 -5.40
CA GLN A 154 -0.91 -13.11 -5.44
C GLN A 154 0.50 -13.11 -6.02
N SER A 155 0.71 -12.49 -7.20
CA SER A 155 2.04 -12.38 -7.81
C SER A 155 3.06 -11.66 -6.92
N LEU A 156 2.62 -10.65 -6.15
CA LEU A 156 3.49 -9.96 -5.19
C LEU A 156 3.89 -10.90 -4.06
N TYR A 157 2.95 -11.61 -3.45
CA TYR A 157 3.19 -12.52 -2.32
C TYR A 157 4.10 -13.67 -2.74
N GLU A 158 3.79 -14.36 -3.82
CA GLU A 158 4.59 -15.45 -4.37
C GLU A 158 6.03 -15.00 -4.72
N SER A 159 6.20 -13.76 -5.22
CA SER A 159 7.52 -13.19 -5.48
C SER A 159 8.31 -12.80 -4.23
N LEU A 160 7.72 -12.94 -3.05
CA LEU A 160 8.30 -12.71 -1.72
C LEU A 160 8.33 -14.01 -0.91
N ASP A 161 8.27 -15.17 -1.58
CA ASP A 161 8.35 -16.51 -1.02
C ASP A 161 7.19 -16.85 -0.05
N TYR A 162 6.02 -16.19 -0.22
CA TYR A 162 4.80 -16.66 0.43
C TYR A 162 4.26 -17.85 -0.34
N GLU A 163 3.94 -18.90 0.38
CA GLU A 163 3.35 -20.13 -0.16
C GLU A 163 1.83 -20.06 -0.07
N ARG A 164 1.15 -20.49 -1.12
CA ARG A 164 -0.30 -20.60 -1.12
C ARG A 164 -0.71 -21.86 -0.36
N ASP A 165 -1.66 -21.69 0.55
CA ASP A 165 -2.30 -22.82 1.21
C ASP A 165 -3.30 -23.49 0.26
N GLU A 166 -3.17 -24.81 0.09
CA GLU A 166 -4.06 -25.63 -0.72
C GLU A 166 -4.82 -26.68 0.13
N ASP A 167 -4.52 -26.75 1.42
CA ASP A 167 -5.04 -27.78 2.32
C ASP A 167 -6.24 -27.33 3.16
N PHE A 168 -6.41 -26.01 3.39
CA PHE A 168 -7.42 -25.49 4.31
C PHE A 168 -8.39 -24.51 3.65
N TYR A 169 -9.68 -24.71 3.92
CA TYR A 169 -10.71 -23.72 3.62
C TYR A 169 -10.88 -22.76 4.78
N HIS A 170 -11.16 -21.50 4.48
CA HIS A 170 -11.55 -20.50 5.46
C HIS A 170 -13.07 -20.43 5.56
N TYR A 171 -13.60 -20.37 6.77
CA TYR A 171 -15.02 -20.21 7.05
C TYR A 171 -15.23 -18.99 7.93
N ALA A 172 -16.31 -18.25 7.69
CA ALA A 172 -16.76 -17.14 8.51
C ALA A 172 -18.22 -17.36 8.93
N LEU A 173 -18.57 -16.96 10.15
CA LEU A 173 -19.94 -16.86 10.65
C LEU A 173 -20.16 -15.41 11.07
N GLU A 174 -21.06 -14.73 10.38
CA GLU A 174 -21.50 -13.40 10.82
C GLU A 174 -22.33 -13.55 12.09
N LEU A 175 -21.97 -12.75 13.11
CA LEU A 175 -22.71 -12.72 14.37
C LEU A 175 -23.61 -11.47 14.34
N GLU A 176 -24.90 -11.71 14.41
CA GLU A 176 -25.91 -10.64 14.54
C GLU A 176 -25.87 -10.06 15.97
N ASP A 177 -26.08 -8.74 16.10
CA ASP A 177 -26.19 -8.03 17.38
C ASP A 177 -27.52 -8.33 18.09
#